data_efed4513b139933cda064fec3d966650
#
_entry.id   efed4513b139933cda064fec3d966650
#
_cell.length_a   1.000
_cell.length_b   1.000
_cell.length_c   1.000
_cell.angle_alpha   90.00
_cell.angle_beta   90.00
_cell.angle_gamma   90.00
#
_symmetry.space_group_name_H-M   'P 1'
#
loop_
_entity.id
_entity.type
_entity.pdbx_description
1 polymer ?
#
loop_
_entity_poly.entity_id
_entity_poly.type
_entity_poly.pdbx_seq_one_letter_code
_entity_poly.pdbx_strand_id
1 'polypeptide(L)'
;FARFKDAKTIEVSYADGSTELVTAEHILIATGGRPSIPAVKGAEYGIDSNGVFALNELPKRVAVVGAGYIAVELAGVLNSLGSETHLFVRQHAPLRNQDPLIVETLVEVLAQDGIQLHTKALPEEVLKNADGSLTLKLQDGRETIVDTLIWAIGREPATDVINLEVTGVKTNSRGQIIVDKYQNTNVPGIYAVG
;
A
#
# COMPACT_ATOMS: atom_id res chain seq x y z
N PHE A 1 2.64 -9.13 -19.30
CA PHE A 1 3.50 -8.14 -18.63
C PHE A 1 4.24 -7.32 -19.67
N ALA A 2 4.49 -6.02 -19.43
CA ALA A 2 5.14 -5.16 -20.42
C ALA A 2 6.34 -4.42 -19.80
N ARG A 3 7.44 -4.29 -20.55
CA ARG A 3 8.63 -3.56 -20.14
C ARG A 3 9.30 -2.88 -21.33
N PHE A 4 10.00 -1.79 -21.08
CA PHE A 4 10.75 -1.12 -22.13
C PHE A 4 11.99 -1.90 -22.56
N LYS A 5 12.24 -1.93 -23.85
CA LYS A 5 13.50 -2.33 -24.48
C LYS A 5 14.36 -1.12 -24.83
N ASP A 6 13.70 -0.04 -25.23
CA ASP A 6 14.26 1.28 -25.52
C ASP A 6 13.14 2.34 -25.42
N ALA A 7 13.41 3.58 -25.79
CA ALA A 7 12.44 4.68 -25.70
C ALA A 7 11.21 4.57 -26.63
N LYS A 8 11.19 3.64 -27.58
CA LYS A 8 10.10 3.46 -28.56
C LYS A 8 9.59 2.02 -28.64
N THR A 9 10.26 1.09 -27.99
CA THR A 9 9.97 -0.35 -28.08
C THR A 9 9.60 -0.91 -26.71
N ILE A 10 8.46 -1.56 -26.64
CA ILE A 10 7.97 -2.29 -25.47
C ILE A 10 7.97 -3.79 -25.79
N GLU A 11 8.55 -4.60 -24.90
CA GLU A 11 8.40 -6.04 -24.89
C GLU A 11 7.19 -6.43 -24.05
N VAL A 12 6.25 -7.11 -24.67
CA VAL A 12 5.06 -7.69 -24.02
C VAL A 12 5.31 -9.18 -23.81
N SER A 13 5.21 -9.64 -22.56
CA SER A 13 5.31 -11.06 -22.21
C SER A 13 3.92 -11.59 -21.86
N TYR A 14 3.51 -12.67 -22.49
CA TYR A 14 2.22 -13.32 -22.31
C TYR A 14 2.30 -14.47 -21.29
N ALA A 15 1.15 -14.93 -20.80
CA ALA A 15 1.06 -16.00 -19.80
C ALA A 15 1.55 -17.36 -20.31
N ASP A 16 1.52 -17.59 -21.62
CA ASP A 16 2.03 -18.80 -22.28
C ASP A 16 3.57 -18.79 -22.47
N GLY A 17 4.23 -17.73 -22.02
CA GLY A 17 5.68 -17.54 -22.15
C GLY A 17 6.12 -16.92 -23.48
N SER A 18 5.21 -16.67 -24.41
CA SER A 18 5.54 -15.94 -25.65
C SER A 18 5.82 -14.46 -25.38
N THR A 19 6.58 -13.84 -26.29
CA THR A 19 6.89 -12.41 -26.23
C THR A 19 6.64 -11.74 -27.57
N GLU A 20 6.25 -10.47 -27.53
CA GLU A 20 6.06 -9.62 -28.70
C GLU A 20 6.76 -8.28 -28.48
N LEU A 21 7.32 -7.70 -29.54
CA LEU A 21 7.84 -6.35 -29.54
C LEU A 21 6.84 -5.40 -30.20
N VAL A 22 6.42 -4.40 -29.44
CA VAL A 22 5.51 -3.35 -29.91
C VAL A 22 6.26 -2.03 -29.96
N THR A 23 6.19 -1.35 -31.11
CA THR A 23 6.79 -0.01 -31.29
C THR A 23 5.71 1.04 -31.44
N ALA A 24 5.96 2.23 -30.88
CA ALA A 24 5.06 3.37 -30.98
C ALA A 24 5.82 4.69 -30.98
N GLU A 25 5.24 5.71 -31.64
CA GLU A 25 5.76 7.08 -31.55
C GLU A 25 5.36 7.77 -30.25
N HIS A 26 4.21 7.36 -29.69
CA HIS A 26 3.67 7.90 -28.44
C HIS A 26 3.37 6.76 -27.46
N ILE A 27 3.94 6.84 -26.26
CA ILE A 27 3.78 5.83 -25.21
C ILE A 27 3.31 6.53 -23.95
N LEU A 28 2.19 6.07 -23.37
CA LEU A 28 1.67 6.53 -22.10
C LEU A 28 1.97 5.50 -21.01
N ILE A 29 2.72 5.91 -19.97
CA ILE A 29 2.97 5.10 -18.79
C ILE A 29 1.86 5.37 -17.77
N ALA A 30 1.05 4.36 -17.47
CA ALA A 30 -0.07 4.41 -16.53
C ALA A 30 -0.08 3.18 -15.62
N THR A 31 1.11 2.78 -15.13
CA THR A 31 1.32 1.55 -14.35
C THR A 31 0.82 1.63 -12.91
N GLY A 32 0.40 2.83 -12.47
CA GLY A 32 -0.13 3.06 -11.13
C GLY A 32 0.88 2.79 -10.02
N GLY A 33 0.36 2.36 -8.88
CA GLY A 33 1.16 2.01 -7.70
C GLY A 33 0.68 0.72 -7.06
N ARG A 34 1.53 0.15 -6.22
CA ARG A 34 1.24 -1.03 -5.41
C ARG A 34 1.32 -0.69 -3.92
N PRO A 35 0.61 -1.43 -3.05
CA PRO A 35 0.75 -1.29 -1.60
C PRO A 35 2.20 -1.54 -1.15
N SER A 36 2.66 -0.75 -0.17
CA SER A 36 3.96 -0.96 0.46
C SER A 36 3.83 -1.95 1.61
N ILE A 37 4.77 -2.91 1.68
CA ILE A 37 4.91 -3.85 2.78
C ILE A 37 6.15 -3.46 3.59
N PRO A 38 6.11 -3.44 4.94
CA PRO A 38 7.27 -3.06 5.74
C PRO A 38 8.33 -4.16 5.73
N ALA A 39 9.60 -3.75 5.89
CA ALA A 39 10.71 -4.68 6.10
C ALA A 39 10.74 -5.12 7.58
N VAL A 40 9.69 -5.78 8.03
CA VAL A 40 9.51 -6.32 9.39
C VAL A 40 9.50 -7.84 9.30
N LYS A 41 10.15 -8.52 10.23
CA LYS A 41 10.17 -9.99 10.29
C LYS A 41 8.74 -10.53 10.40
N GLY A 42 8.35 -11.47 9.53
CA GLY A 42 7.00 -12.03 9.46
C GLY A 42 5.97 -11.11 8.77
N ALA A 43 6.39 -10.02 8.12
CA ALA A 43 5.47 -9.13 7.40
C ALA A 43 4.65 -9.86 6.33
N GLU A 44 5.18 -10.95 5.77
CA GLU A 44 4.54 -11.80 4.78
C GLU A 44 3.30 -12.54 5.29
N TYR A 45 3.09 -12.63 6.60
CA TYR A 45 1.86 -13.20 7.19
C TYR A 45 0.68 -12.22 7.15
N GLY A 46 0.95 -10.93 7.00
CA GLY A 46 -0.08 -9.91 6.78
C GLY A 46 -0.49 -9.82 5.31
N ILE A 47 -1.64 -9.21 5.08
CA ILE A 47 -2.13 -8.89 3.75
C ILE A 47 -2.06 -7.38 3.50
N ASP A 48 -2.17 -6.97 2.25
CA ASP A 48 -2.34 -5.56 1.85
C ASP A 48 -3.81 -5.21 1.56
N SER A 49 -4.07 -4.01 1.07
CA SER A 49 -5.42 -3.58 0.68
C SER A 49 -6.04 -4.44 -0.43
N ASN A 50 -5.24 -5.04 -1.33
CA ASN A 50 -5.76 -5.94 -2.36
C ASN A 50 -6.20 -7.27 -1.72
N GLY A 51 -5.42 -7.76 -0.74
CA GLY A 51 -5.77 -8.95 0.02
C GLY A 51 -7.08 -8.82 0.79
N VAL A 52 -7.44 -7.61 1.25
CA VAL A 52 -8.73 -7.36 1.92
C VAL A 52 -9.91 -7.64 0.98
N PHE A 53 -9.82 -7.19 -0.28
CA PHE A 53 -10.87 -7.44 -1.28
C PHE A 53 -10.93 -8.89 -1.76
N ALA A 54 -9.90 -9.69 -1.46
CA ALA A 54 -9.86 -11.12 -1.76
C ALA A 54 -10.26 -12.02 -0.57
N LEU A 55 -10.60 -11.44 0.60
CA LEU A 55 -11.07 -12.21 1.75
C LEU A 55 -12.37 -12.94 1.42
N ASN A 56 -12.42 -14.24 1.72
CA ASN A 56 -13.61 -15.05 1.57
C ASN A 56 -14.48 -15.03 2.82
N GLU A 57 -13.90 -14.71 3.97
CA GLU A 57 -14.58 -14.66 5.27
C GLU A 57 -14.16 -13.41 6.03
N LEU A 58 -15.08 -12.87 6.82
CA LEU A 58 -14.79 -11.75 7.70
C LEU A 58 -13.92 -12.20 8.87
N PRO A 59 -12.71 -11.63 9.07
CA PRO A 59 -11.89 -11.95 10.22
C PRO A 59 -12.58 -11.46 11.51
N LYS A 60 -12.52 -12.26 12.58
CA LYS A 60 -13.11 -11.86 13.87
C LYS A 60 -12.32 -10.73 14.52
N ARG A 61 -10.98 -10.82 14.51
CA ARG A 61 -10.06 -9.84 15.06
C ARG A 61 -9.12 -9.36 13.96
N VAL A 62 -8.99 -8.06 13.80
CA VAL A 62 -8.17 -7.49 12.73
C VAL A 62 -7.25 -6.39 13.27
N ALA A 63 -5.97 -6.43 12.85
CA ALA A 63 -5.04 -5.35 13.02
C ALA A 63 -4.85 -4.63 11.69
N VAL A 64 -5.15 -3.34 11.63
CA VAL A 64 -4.83 -2.47 10.49
C VAL A 64 -3.65 -1.60 10.89
N VAL A 65 -2.54 -1.73 10.17
CA VAL A 65 -1.32 -0.95 10.42
C VAL A 65 -1.17 0.12 9.35
N GLY A 66 -1.28 1.38 9.77
CA GLY A 66 -1.19 2.54 8.88
C GLY A 66 -1.93 3.74 9.45
N ALA A 67 -1.62 4.93 8.92
CA ALA A 67 -2.19 6.19 9.40
C ALA A 67 -2.81 7.03 8.27
N GLY A 68 -2.85 6.50 7.04
CA GLY A 68 -3.46 7.13 5.89
C GLY A 68 -4.95 6.80 5.75
N TYR A 69 -5.59 7.39 4.73
CA TYR A 69 -7.02 7.20 4.46
C TYR A 69 -7.38 5.72 4.23
N ILE A 70 -6.54 4.94 3.53
CA ILE A 70 -6.78 3.50 3.32
C ILE A 70 -6.90 2.76 4.66
N ALA A 71 -6.00 3.05 5.61
CA ALA A 71 -6.03 2.41 6.92
C ALA A 71 -7.31 2.75 7.70
N VAL A 72 -7.72 4.02 7.70
CA VAL A 72 -8.93 4.50 8.37
C VAL A 72 -10.19 3.89 7.75
N GLU A 73 -10.29 3.91 6.42
CA GLU A 73 -11.43 3.35 5.69
C GLU A 73 -11.56 1.85 5.92
N LEU A 74 -10.49 1.08 5.78
CA LEU A 74 -10.51 -0.36 5.99
C LEU A 74 -10.83 -0.72 7.45
N ALA A 75 -10.28 0.00 8.42
CA ALA A 75 -10.60 -0.20 9.83
C ALA A 75 -12.09 0.08 10.09
N GLY A 76 -12.64 1.19 9.56
CA GLY A 76 -14.05 1.53 9.69
C GLY A 76 -14.97 0.49 9.07
N VAL A 77 -14.67 0.03 7.86
CA VAL A 77 -15.48 -0.99 7.16
C VAL A 77 -15.50 -2.31 7.93
N LEU A 78 -14.32 -2.83 8.30
CA LEU A 78 -14.23 -4.12 9.02
C LEU A 78 -14.89 -4.07 10.38
N ASN A 79 -14.74 -2.96 11.11
CA ASN A 79 -15.42 -2.73 12.38
C ASN A 79 -16.95 -2.70 12.21
N SER A 80 -17.45 -1.98 11.22
CA SER A 80 -18.89 -1.89 10.93
C SER A 80 -19.50 -3.24 10.49
N LEU A 81 -18.69 -4.12 9.90
CA LEU A 81 -19.08 -5.48 9.56
C LEU A 81 -19.04 -6.45 10.76
N GLY A 82 -18.47 -6.04 11.90
CA GLY A 82 -18.47 -6.79 13.16
C GLY A 82 -17.13 -7.40 13.56
N SER A 83 -16.02 -7.02 12.92
CA SER A 83 -14.67 -7.39 13.37
C SER A 83 -14.27 -6.59 14.60
N GLU A 84 -13.65 -7.22 15.59
CA GLU A 84 -12.87 -6.52 16.61
C GLU A 84 -11.66 -5.88 15.92
N THR A 85 -11.63 -4.53 15.89
CA THR A 85 -10.70 -3.80 15.03
C THR A 85 -9.70 -2.99 15.83
N HIS A 86 -8.41 -3.22 15.55
CA HIS A 86 -7.28 -2.49 16.10
C HIS A 86 -6.62 -1.66 14.99
N LEU A 87 -6.50 -0.34 15.17
CA LEU A 87 -5.79 0.55 14.25
C LEU A 87 -4.46 0.99 14.86
N PHE A 88 -3.35 0.60 14.23
CA PHE A 88 -2.00 0.91 14.68
C PHE A 88 -1.42 2.06 13.87
N VAL A 89 -1.10 3.18 14.54
CA VAL A 89 -0.53 4.36 13.91
C VAL A 89 0.83 4.69 14.49
N ARG A 90 1.81 4.96 13.63
CA ARG A 90 3.18 5.28 14.04
C ARG A 90 3.30 6.54 14.88
N GLN A 91 2.45 7.51 14.63
CA GLN A 91 2.46 8.82 15.32
C GLN A 91 1.33 8.92 16.34
N HIS A 92 0.96 10.16 16.71
CA HIS A 92 -0.06 10.45 17.72
C HIS A 92 -1.51 10.29 17.20
N ALA A 93 -1.73 10.33 15.88
CA ALA A 93 -3.06 10.22 15.29
C ALA A 93 -2.99 9.71 13.83
N PRO A 94 -4.08 9.13 13.30
CA PRO A 94 -4.26 8.94 11.86
C PRO A 94 -4.51 10.29 11.17
N LEU A 95 -4.33 10.34 9.85
CA LEU A 95 -4.57 11.51 8.98
C LEU A 95 -3.95 12.83 9.47
N ARG A 96 -2.87 12.79 10.21
CA ARG A 96 -2.24 13.92 10.92
C ARG A 96 -1.88 15.14 10.05
N ASN A 97 -1.90 14.99 8.73
CA ASN A 97 -1.63 16.09 7.78
C ASN A 97 -2.91 16.80 7.33
N GLN A 98 -4.07 16.37 7.83
CA GLN A 98 -5.35 17.02 7.60
C GLN A 98 -5.57 18.14 8.64
N ASP A 99 -6.66 18.87 8.49
CA ASP A 99 -7.07 19.90 9.44
C ASP A 99 -7.18 19.30 10.85
N PRO A 100 -6.66 19.98 11.90
CA PRO A 100 -6.70 19.47 13.27
C PRO A 100 -8.11 19.09 13.76
N LEU A 101 -9.12 19.86 13.39
CA LEU A 101 -10.51 19.57 13.75
C LEU A 101 -10.98 18.22 13.16
N ILE A 102 -10.60 17.94 11.91
CA ILE A 102 -10.91 16.65 11.26
C ILE A 102 -10.21 15.52 12.00
N VAL A 103 -8.93 15.70 12.35
CA VAL A 103 -8.15 14.67 13.05
C VAL A 103 -8.72 14.38 14.44
N GLU A 104 -9.04 15.41 15.21
CA GLU A 104 -9.61 15.29 16.56
C GLU A 104 -10.97 14.61 16.52
N THR A 105 -11.89 15.08 15.65
CA THR A 105 -13.20 14.47 15.45
C THR A 105 -13.08 13.00 15.02
N LEU A 106 -12.16 12.68 14.10
CA LEU A 106 -11.95 11.29 13.68
C LEU A 106 -11.52 10.40 14.86
N VAL A 107 -10.59 10.85 15.71
CA VAL A 107 -10.14 10.07 16.86
C VAL A 107 -11.30 9.81 17.84
N GLU A 108 -12.16 10.81 18.08
CA GLU A 108 -13.35 10.66 18.90
C GLU A 108 -14.33 9.64 18.33
N VAL A 109 -14.60 9.73 17.02
CA VAL A 109 -15.53 8.79 16.32
C VAL A 109 -14.97 7.37 16.30
N LEU A 110 -13.68 7.18 16.03
CA LEU A 110 -13.05 5.86 16.10
C LEU A 110 -13.25 5.20 17.48
N ALA A 111 -13.09 5.98 18.56
CA ALA A 111 -13.31 5.49 19.92
C ALA A 111 -14.79 5.18 20.22
N GLN A 112 -15.73 6.02 19.74
CA GLN A 112 -17.17 5.82 19.90
C GLN A 112 -17.65 4.56 19.16
N ASP A 113 -17.07 4.29 17.98
CA ASP A 113 -17.38 3.10 17.18
C ASP A 113 -16.72 1.82 17.71
N GLY A 114 -15.87 1.94 18.75
CA GLY A 114 -15.20 0.80 19.39
C GLY A 114 -13.90 0.34 18.71
N ILE A 115 -13.37 1.11 17.75
CA ILE A 115 -12.07 0.84 17.15
C ILE A 115 -10.96 1.15 18.15
N GLN A 116 -10.12 0.17 18.42
CA GLN A 116 -9.00 0.31 19.36
C GLN A 116 -7.82 1.01 18.66
N LEU A 117 -7.64 2.31 18.91
CA LEU A 117 -6.55 3.10 18.34
C LEU A 117 -5.27 2.94 19.17
N HIS A 118 -4.22 2.40 18.55
CA HIS A 118 -2.89 2.26 19.13
C HIS A 118 -1.94 3.32 18.52
N THR A 119 -1.64 4.34 19.27
CA THR A 119 -0.69 5.40 18.85
C THR A 119 0.75 5.05 19.20
N LYS A 120 1.71 5.72 18.53
CA LYS A 120 3.16 5.47 18.69
C LYS A 120 3.50 3.98 18.52
N ALA A 121 2.76 3.30 17.67
CA ALA A 121 2.84 1.88 17.44
C ALA A 121 3.76 1.60 16.26
N LEU A 122 4.96 1.09 16.55
CA LEU A 122 5.96 0.70 15.56
C LEU A 122 6.05 -0.82 15.54
N PRO A 123 5.63 -1.50 14.47
CA PRO A 123 5.78 -2.94 14.32
C PRO A 123 7.26 -3.36 14.38
N GLU A 124 7.54 -4.44 15.06
CA GLU A 124 8.87 -5.05 15.18
C GLU A 124 8.90 -6.44 14.54
N GLU A 125 7.90 -7.25 14.84
CA GLU A 125 7.80 -8.63 14.37
C GLU A 125 6.34 -9.07 14.27
N VAL A 126 6.05 -9.96 13.34
CA VAL A 126 4.78 -10.71 13.26
C VAL A 126 5.08 -12.19 13.40
N LEU A 127 4.41 -12.84 14.32
CA LEU A 127 4.51 -14.28 14.54
C LEU A 127 3.22 -14.97 14.11
N LYS A 128 3.33 -16.09 13.42
CA LYS A 128 2.20 -16.96 13.14
C LYS A 128 2.08 -18.01 14.22
N ASN A 129 0.95 -18.05 14.91
CA ASN A 129 0.67 -18.97 16.01
C ASN A 129 0.20 -20.34 15.49
N ALA A 130 0.24 -21.36 16.38
CA ALA A 130 -0.15 -22.72 16.03
C ALA A 130 -1.64 -22.86 15.64
N ASP A 131 -2.50 -21.98 16.14
CA ASP A 131 -3.92 -21.90 15.82
C ASP A 131 -4.24 -21.10 14.55
N GLY A 132 -3.19 -20.60 13.88
CA GLY A 132 -3.29 -19.80 12.66
C GLY A 132 -3.44 -18.30 12.90
N SER A 133 -3.68 -17.85 14.14
CA SER A 133 -3.69 -16.43 14.50
C SER A 133 -2.30 -15.80 14.37
N LEU A 134 -2.26 -14.45 14.37
CA LEU A 134 -1.03 -13.68 14.25
C LEU A 134 -0.79 -12.87 15.52
N THR A 135 0.43 -12.87 16.01
CA THR A 135 0.86 -11.96 17.09
C THR A 135 1.66 -10.82 16.47
N LEU A 136 1.12 -9.62 16.51
CA LEU A 136 1.83 -8.38 16.17
C LEU A 136 2.58 -7.89 17.41
N LYS A 137 3.92 -7.83 17.31
CA LYS A 137 4.80 -7.25 18.33
C LYS A 137 5.21 -5.86 17.94
N LEU A 138 5.19 -4.94 18.90
CA LEU A 138 5.64 -3.57 18.75
C LEU A 138 7.00 -3.37 19.44
N GLN A 139 7.77 -2.39 18.95
CA GLN A 139 9.10 -2.04 19.50
C GLN A 139 9.09 -1.64 20.98
N ASP A 140 7.95 -1.21 21.53
CA ASP A 140 7.78 -0.85 22.94
C ASP A 140 7.35 -2.04 23.82
N GLY A 141 7.33 -3.23 23.30
CA GLY A 141 6.98 -4.47 23.99
C GLY A 141 5.50 -4.81 24.04
N ARG A 142 4.60 -3.94 23.51
CA ARG A 142 3.18 -4.30 23.38
C ARG A 142 3.00 -5.41 22.33
N GLU A 143 2.06 -6.31 22.62
CA GLU A 143 1.69 -7.40 21.70
C GLU A 143 0.17 -7.42 21.52
N THR A 144 -0.28 -7.79 20.33
CA THR A 144 -1.71 -7.96 20.02
C THR A 144 -1.91 -9.21 19.15
N ILE A 145 -2.89 -10.04 19.53
CA ILE A 145 -3.22 -11.27 18.79
C ILE A 145 -4.46 -11.03 17.96
N VAL A 146 -4.35 -11.27 16.65
CA VAL A 146 -5.42 -11.06 15.67
C VAL A 146 -5.51 -12.23 14.70
N ASP A 147 -6.62 -12.34 13.98
CA ASP A 147 -6.80 -13.38 12.96
C ASP A 147 -6.27 -12.91 11.60
N THR A 148 -6.28 -11.60 11.36
CA THR A 148 -5.75 -11.00 10.12
C THR A 148 -5.02 -9.70 10.43
N LEU A 149 -3.88 -9.49 9.79
CA LEU A 149 -3.10 -8.26 9.84
C LEU A 149 -3.07 -7.62 8.45
N ILE A 150 -3.35 -6.32 8.38
CA ILE A 150 -3.45 -5.56 7.13
C ILE A 150 -2.40 -4.45 7.13
N TRP A 151 -1.51 -4.49 6.15
CA TRP A 151 -0.55 -3.44 5.90
C TRP A 151 -1.17 -2.34 5.02
N ALA A 152 -1.44 -1.18 5.61
CA ALA A 152 -1.95 0.01 4.94
C ALA A 152 -1.01 1.21 5.17
N ILE A 153 0.31 0.96 5.08
CA ILE A 153 1.37 1.91 5.43
C ILE A 153 1.73 2.90 4.32
N GLY A 154 1.12 2.74 3.15
CA GLY A 154 1.32 3.59 1.97
C GLY A 154 1.35 2.80 0.67
N ARG A 155 1.66 3.51 -0.41
CA ARG A 155 1.79 2.96 -1.76
C ARG A 155 3.07 3.48 -2.40
N GLU A 156 3.66 2.66 -3.25
CA GLU A 156 4.84 3.01 -4.05
C GLU A 156 4.53 2.91 -5.54
N PRO A 157 5.18 3.70 -6.40
CA PRO A 157 4.98 3.64 -7.84
C PRO A 157 5.41 2.28 -8.40
N ALA A 158 4.63 1.73 -9.34
CA ALA A 158 4.98 0.49 -10.05
C ALA A 158 5.84 0.79 -11.30
N THR A 159 6.90 1.58 -11.12
CA THR A 159 7.81 2.01 -12.21
C THR A 159 9.11 1.21 -12.27
N ASP A 160 9.47 0.54 -11.21
CA ASP A 160 10.70 -0.25 -11.06
C ASP A 160 10.68 -1.57 -11.85
N VAL A 161 9.50 -2.05 -12.22
CA VAL A 161 9.34 -3.34 -12.92
C VAL A 161 9.25 -3.21 -14.45
N ILE A 162 9.16 -1.98 -14.98
CA ILE A 162 8.94 -1.74 -16.42
C ILE A 162 10.24 -1.44 -17.19
N ASN A 163 11.39 -1.60 -16.56
CA ASN A 163 12.72 -1.33 -17.17
C ASN A 163 12.85 0.12 -17.66
N LEU A 164 12.40 1.07 -16.82
CA LEU A 164 12.27 2.49 -17.20
C LEU A 164 13.62 3.15 -17.52
N GLU A 165 14.71 2.67 -16.92
CA GLU A 165 16.08 3.19 -17.07
C GLU A 165 16.57 3.17 -18.52
N VAL A 166 16.14 2.22 -19.35
CA VAL A 166 16.56 2.13 -20.76
C VAL A 166 15.99 3.26 -21.61
N THR A 167 14.97 3.96 -21.13
CA THR A 167 14.31 5.07 -21.85
C THR A 167 14.97 6.42 -21.62
N GLY A 168 15.71 6.57 -20.50
CA GLY A 168 16.22 7.87 -20.04
C GLY A 168 15.17 8.75 -19.35
N VAL A 169 13.96 8.22 -19.08
CA VAL A 169 12.92 8.91 -18.33
C VAL A 169 13.37 9.12 -16.88
N LYS A 170 13.20 10.33 -16.36
CA LYS A 170 13.62 10.71 -15.02
C LYS A 170 12.52 10.45 -13.99
N THR A 171 12.92 9.98 -12.82
CA THR A 171 12.06 9.82 -11.64
C THR A 171 12.55 10.69 -10.48
N ASN A 172 11.66 10.99 -9.55
CA ASN A 172 12.05 11.59 -8.27
C ASN A 172 12.57 10.53 -7.29
N SER A 173 12.98 10.95 -6.08
CA SER A 173 13.50 10.07 -5.03
C SER A 173 12.51 9.00 -4.54
N ARG A 174 11.24 9.11 -4.89
CA ARG A 174 10.19 8.14 -4.56
C ARG A 174 9.85 7.19 -5.72
N GLY A 175 10.59 7.27 -6.84
CA GLY A 175 10.32 6.46 -8.03
C GLY A 175 9.17 6.98 -8.91
N GLN A 176 8.56 8.12 -8.59
CA GLN A 176 7.52 8.72 -9.42
C GLN A 176 8.14 9.39 -10.64
N ILE A 177 7.56 9.18 -11.81
CA ILE A 177 8.01 9.79 -13.06
C ILE A 177 7.79 11.31 -13.00
N ILE A 178 8.82 12.06 -13.36
CA ILE A 178 8.75 13.53 -13.40
C ILE A 178 8.09 13.96 -14.71
N VAL A 179 6.99 14.70 -14.60
CA VAL A 179 6.23 15.22 -15.74
C VAL A 179 5.97 16.72 -15.61
N ASP A 180 5.72 17.37 -16.75
CA ASP A 180 5.22 18.74 -16.78
C ASP A 180 3.69 18.80 -16.59
N LYS A 181 3.10 20.00 -16.67
CA LYS A 181 1.65 20.21 -16.52
C LYS A 181 0.79 19.54 -17.60
N TYR A 182 1.40 19.07 -18.66
CA TYR A 182 0.75 18.37 -19.78
C TYR A 182 1.06 16.87 -19.78
N GLN A 183 1.68 16.36 -18.71
CA GLN A 183 2.06 14.97 -18.52
C GLN A 183 3.21 14.50 -19.45
N ASN A 184 3.95 15.42 -20.05
CA ASN A 184 5.14 15.09 -20.81
C ASN A 184 6.29 14.72 -19.83
N THR A 185 6.99 13.64 -20.12
CA THR A 185 8.27 13.32 -19.47
C THR A 185 9.40 14.15 -20.11
N ASN A 186 10.63 13.96 -19.62
CA ASN A 186 11.82 14.54 -20.25
C ASN A 186 12.21 13.86 -21.59
N VAL A 187 11.56 12.76 -21.96
CA VAL A 187 11.81 12.01 -23.22
C VAL A 187 10.65 12.26 -24.18
N PRO A 188 10.90 12.87 -25.36
CA PRO A 188 9.85 13.12 -26.35
C PRO A 188 9.11 11.86 -26.76
N GLY A 189 7.78 11.92 -26.80
CA GLY A 189 6.91 10.79 -27.14
C GLY A 189 6.60 9.85 -25.97
N ILE A 190 7.18 10.06 -24.77
CA ILE A 190 6.83 9.32 -23.58
C ILE A 190 6.11 10.24 -22.59
N TYR A 191 4.94 9.81 -22.14
CA TYR A 191 4.05 10.50 -21.21
C TYR A 191 3.83 9.63 -19.98
N ALA A 192 3.44 10.21 -18.84
CA ALA A 192 3.07 9.46 -17.67
C ALA A 192 1.90 10.11 -16.91
N VAL A 193 1.02 9.26 -16.33
CA VAL A 193 -0.14 9.67 -15.54
C VAL A 193 -0.38 8.69 -14.40
N GLY A 194 -0.89 9.20 -13.25
CA GLY A 194 -1.25 8.41 -12.07
C GLY A 194 -0.80 8.98 -10.75
#